data_ec927a4fb7c8002f9e7c0f5ae7a58480
#
_entry.id   ec927a4fb7c8002f9e7c0f5ae7a58480
#
_cell.length_a   1.000
_cell.length_b   1.000
_cell.length_c   1.000
_cell.angle_alpha   90.00
_cell.angle_beta   90.00
_cell.angle_gamma   90.00
#
_symmetry.space_group_name_H-M   'P 1'
#
loop_
_entity.id
_entity.type
_entity.pdbx_description
1 polymer ?
#
loop_
_entity_poly.entity_id
_entity_poly.type
_entity_poly.pdbx_seq_one_letter_code
_entity_poly.pdbx_strand_id
1 'polypeptide(L)'
;DIYQKIKDISPFTISGYTITIKGVEEMDEDGKHMTDDVVINVLDKNIFNEAIMTTLKVFIPEDKYEAYVNKEQSKITDTGKIIENVYIQNEMTIKKNKISVDDRIFTDSDLLSKYLLFGTLDEQKTYKVKAGDTIEQVAYNNKLSVEEFLIANTEFNSSDNLLYPGQVVSLGAARPAFKLIEEEMIDSTAKFVF
;
A
#
# COMPACT_ATOMS: atom_id res chain seq x y z
N ASP A 1 14.13 33.43 -20.04
CA ASP A 1 14.41 32.20 -20.78
C ASP A 1 13.26 31.90 -21.75
N ILE A 2 13.58 31.61 -23.01
CA ILE A 2 12.58 31.28 -24.06
C ILE A 2 11.76 30.06 -23.70
N TYR A 3 12.40 29.06 -23.07
CA TYR A 3 11.74 27.83 -22.65
C TYR A 3 10.65 28.10 -21.59
N GLN A 4 10.94 28.96 -20.63
CA GLN A 4 9.99 29.34 -19.59
C GLN A 4 8.80 30.14 -20.17
N LYS A 5 9.05 31.02 -21.13
CA LYS A 5 8.00 31.78 -21.82
C LYS A 5 7.08 30.89 -22.67
N ILE A 6 7.63 29.86 -23.31
CA ILE A 6 6.83 28.88 -24.07
C ILE A 6 5.97 28.05 -23.12
N LYS A 7 6.51 27.65 -21.97
CA LYS A 7 5.81 26.91 -20.94
C LYS A 7 4.63 27.70 -20.34
N ASP A 8 4.82 28.99 -20.13
CA ASP A 8 3.78 29.89 -19.62
C ASP A 8 2.62 30.10 -20.63
N ILE A 9 2.90 29.97 -21.94
CA ILE A 9 1.89 30.13 -22.99
C ILE A 9 1.15 28.80 -23.29
N SER A 10 1.86 27.67 -23.21
CA SER A 10 1.29 26.34 -23.48
C SER A 10 1.99 25.31 -22.59
N PRO A 11 1.38 24.95 -21.46
CA PRO A 11 1.97 23.98 -20.55
C PRO A 11 2.14 22.62 -21.25
N PHE A 12 3.33 22.05 -21.14
CA PHE A 12 3.58 20.72 -21.65
C PHE A 12 2.76 19.70 -20.83
N THR A 13 2.03 18.85 -21.54
CA THR A 13 1.21 17.82 -20.93
C THR A 13 1.51 16.45 -21.52
N ILE A 14 1.33 15.43 -20.73
CA ILE A 14 1.39 14.02 -21.14
C ILE A 14 0.03 13.38 -20.94
N SER A 15 -0.36 12.45 -21.80
CA SER A 15 -1.55 11.64 -21.58
C SER A 15 -1.30 10.61 -20.51
N GLY A 16 -2.18 10.52 -19.54
CA GLY A 16 -2.12 9.57 -18.43
C GLY A 16 -3.48 9.42 -17.77
N TYR A 17 -3.48 8.99 -16.53
CA TYR A 17 -4.68 8.80 -15.74
C TYR A 17 -4.54 9.53 -14.41
N THR A 18 -5.59 10.24 -14.03
CA THR A 18 -5.72 10.83 -12.69
C THR A 18 -6.67 9.97 -11.88
N ILE A 19 -6.20 9.46 -10.77
CA ILE A 19 -6.95 8.66 -9.79
C ILE A 19 -7.22 9.55 -8.58
N THR A 20 -8.49 9.61 -8.16
CA THR A 20 -8.88 10.27 -6.91
C THR A 20 -9.41 9.23 -5.96
N ILE A 21 -8.78 9.11 -4.81
CA ILE A 21 -9.22 8.31 -3.66
C ILE A 21 -9.90 9.28 -2.71
N LYS A 22 -11.21 9.15 -2.55
CA LYS A 22 -11.99 10.02 -1.67
C LYS A 22 -11.69 9.75 -0.21
N GLY A 23 -11.60 10.83 0.58
CA GLY A 23 -11.52 10.71 2.03
C GLY A 23 -12.69 9.95 2.62
N VAL A 24 -12.47 9.35 3.78
CA VAL A 24 -13.50 8.63 4.55
C VAL A 24 -13.61 9.22 5.96
N GLU A 25 -14.75 8.97 6.60
CA GLU A 25 -14.92 9.34 8.00
C GLU A 25 -14.06 8.43 8.88
N GLU A 26 -13.23 9.02 9.71
CA GLU A 26 -12.43 8.37 10.73
C GLU A 26 -12.77 8.92 12.12
N MET A 27 -12.48 8.13 13.14
CA MET A 27 -12.62 8.54 14.52
C MET A 27 -11.28 8.45 15.21
N ASP A 28 -10.85 9.54 15.81
CA ASP A 28 -9.67 9.63 16.64
C ASP A 28 -10.01 10.16 18.03
N GLU A 29 -8.99 10.51 18.81
CA GLU A 29 -9.16 11.05 20.17
C GLU A 29 -9.89 12.40 20.19
N ASP A 30 -9.84 13.16 19.11
CA ASP A 30 -10.50 14.48 18.96
C ASP A 30 -11.93 14.35 18.41
N GLY A 31 -12.35 13.15 17.99
CA GLY A 31 -13.68 12.86 17.48
C GLY A 31 -13.71 12.41 16.04
N LYS A 32 -14.89 12.53 15.39
CA LYS A 32 -15.08 12.18 13.98
C LYS A 32 -14.56 13.27 13.06
N HIS A 33 -13.75 12.88 12.07
CA HIS A 33 -13.27 13.78 11.02
C HIS A 33 -13.24 13.07 9.66
N MET A 34 -13.23 13.85 8.58
CA MET A 34 -13.03 13.34 7.23
C MET A 34 -11.56 13.40 6.89
N THR A 35 -11.00 12.29 6.37
CA THR A 35 -9.66 12.31 5.79
C THR A 35 -9.66 13.07 4.47
N ASP A 36 -8.52 13.58 4.07
CA ASP A 36 -8.38 14.31 2.81
C ASP A 36 -8.48 13.36 1.59
N ASP A 37 -8.93 13.92 0.47
CA ASP A 37 -8.85 13.24 -0.82
C ASP A 37 -7.38 13.09 -1.24
N VAL A 38 -7.03 11.93 -1.77
CA VAL A 38 -5.70 11.67 -2.35
C VAL A 38 -5.82 11.65 -3.87
N VAL A 39 -5.04 12.50 -4.54
CA VAL A 39 -4.99 12.59 -6.00
C VAL A 39 -3.65 12.08 -6.50
N ILE A 40 -3.70 11.09 -7.40
CA ILE A 40 -2.54 10.39 -7.95
C ILE A 40 -2.59 10.45 -9.47
N ASN A 41 -1.49 10.83 -10.09
CA ASN A 41 -1.34 10.74 -11.53
C ASN A 41 -0.42 9.58 -11.89
N VAL A 42 -0.85 8.75 -12.82
CA VAL A 42 -0.08 7.62 -13.36
C VAL A 42 0.00 7.70 -14.87
N LEU A 43 1.07 7.18 -15.43
CA LEU A 43 1.23 7.11 -16.88
C LEU A 43 0.29 6.05 -17.48
N ASP A 44 0.15 4.90 -16.79
CA ASP A 44 -0.73 3.80 -17.17
C ASP A 44 -1.52 3.33 -15.94
N LYS A 45 -2.81 3.00 -16.14
CA LYS A 45 -3.66 2.51 -15.04
C LYS A 45 -3.19 1.18 -14.43
N ASN A 46 -2.43 0.37 -15.18
CA ASN A 46 -1.86 -0.88 -14.66
C ASN A 46 -0.87 -0.62 -13.54
N ILE A 47 -0.11 0.49 -13.60
CA ILE A 47 0.78 0.92 -12.51
C ILE A 47 0.00 1.07 -11.20
N PHE A 48 -1.18 1.66 -11.26
CA PHE A 48 -2.05 1.80 -10.10
C PHE A 48 -2.61 0.46 -9.62
N ASN A 49 -3.06 -0.40 -10.53
CA ASN A 49 -3.59 -1.72 -10.19
C ASN A 49 -2.52 -2.59 -9.51
N GLU A 50 -1.31 -2.63 -10.03
CA GLU A 50 -0.19 -3.35 -9.44
C GLU A 50 0.18 -2.79 -8.06
N ALA A 51 0.24 -1.47 -7.92
CA ALA A 51 0.56 -0.83 -6.66
C ALA A 51 -0.49 -1.10 -5.58
N ILE A 52 -1.79 -1.08 -5.91
CA ILE A 52 -2.86 -1.47 -4.99
C ILE A 52 -2.68 -2.92 -4.54
N MET A 53 -2.46 -3.85 -5.48
CA MET A 53 -2.29 -5.27 -5.15
C MET A 53 -1.07 -5.50 -4.25
N THR A 54 0.05 -4.85 -4.53
CA THR A 54 1.24 -4.92 -3.68
C THR A 54 0.97 -4.38 -2.28
N THR A 55 0.25 -3.27 -2.17
CA THR A 55 -0.09 -2.68 -0.87
C THR A 55 -1.08 -3.53 -0.08
N LEU A 56 -2.03 -4.21 -0.75
CA LEU A 56 -2.99 -5.10 -0.10
C LEU A 56 -2.33 -6.29 0.61
N LYS A 57 -1.21 -6.80 0.09
CA LYS A 57 -0.45 -7.90 0.70
C LYS A 57 0.07 -7.59 2.11
N VAL A 58 0.21 -6.31 2.46
CA VAL A 58 0.56 -5.88 3.83
C VAL A 58 -0.55 -6.24 4.83
N PHE A 59 -1.80 -6.18 4.39
CA PHE A 59 -2.97 -6.35 5.25
C PHE A 59 -3.52 -7.76 5.21
N ILE A 60 -3.50 -8.39 4.03
CA ILE A 60 -4.03 -9.74 3.82
C ILE A 60 -2.94 -10.61 3.19
N PRO A 61 -2.50 -11.68 3.86
CA PRO A 61 -1.54 -12.63 3.29
C PRO A 61 -2.01 -13.13 1.90
N GLU A 62 -1.07 -13.19 0.95
CA GLU A 62 -1.36 -13.49 -0.46
C GLU A 62 -2.10 -14.82 -0.62
N ASP A 63 -1.66 -15.85 0.10
CA ASP A 63 -2.29 -17.16 0.09
C ASP A 63 -3.76 -17.16 0.54
N LYS A 64 -4.09 -16.33 1.54
CA LYS A 64 -5.46 -16.15 2.02
C LYS A 64 -6.32 -15.37 1.02
N TYR A 65 -5.76 -14.32 0.45
CA TYR A 65 -6.45 -13.53 -0.55
C TYR A 65 -6.73 -14.34 -1.81
N GLU A 66 -5.76 -15.12 -2.30
CA GLU A 66 -5.93 -16.01 -3.43
C GLU A 66 -6.99 -17.08 -3.17
N ALA A 67 -6.95 -17.74 -1.99
CA ALA A 67 -7.96 -18.71 -1.61
C ALA A 67 -9.38 -18.11 -1.56
N TYR A 68 -9.50 -16.85 -1.11
CA TYR A 68 -10.76 -16.11 -1.12
C TYR A 68 -11.26 -15.84 -2.55
N VAL A 69 -10.41 -15.28 -3.41
CA VAL A 69 -10.77 -14.93 -4.80
C VAL A 69 -11.13 -16.16 -5.61
N ASN A 70 -10.37 -17.25 -5.45
CA ASN A 70 -10.57 -18.51 -6.15
C ASN A 70 -11.69 -19.37 -5.55
N LYS A 71 -12.30 -18.97 -4.42
CA LYS A 71 -13.32 -19.73 -3.67
C LYS A 71 -12.79 -21.08 -3.18
N GLU A 72 -11.52 -21.11 -2.80
CA GLU A 72 -10.81 -22.33 -2.34
C GLU A 72 -10.59 -22.33 -0.82
N GLN A 73 -11.21 -21.40 -0.09
CA GLN A 73 -11.14 -21.38 1.36
C GLN A 73 -11.72 -22.66 1.97
N SER A 74 -10.97 -23.28 2.89
CA SER A 74 -11.43 -24.47 3.59
C SER A 74 -12.65 -24.16 4.44
N LYS A 75 -13.62 -25.08 4.48
CA LYS A 75 -14.78 -24.97 5.38
C LYS A 75 -14.31 -25.01 6.83
N ILE A 76 -14.94 -24.23 7.67
CA ILE A 76 -14.70 -24.26 9.12
C ILE A 76 -15.32 -25.56 9.65
N THR A 77 -14.49 -26.43 10.22
CA THR A 77 -14.92 -27.75 10.74
C THR A 77 -15.01 -27.79 12.25
N ASP A 78 -14.38 -26.86 12.93
CA ASP A 78 -14.39 -26.78 14.42
C ASP A 78 -14.43 -25.31 14.85
N THR A 79 -13.28 -24.68 15.04
CA THR A 79 -13.15 -23.25 15.27
C THR A 79 -12.29 -22.65 14.17
N GLY A 80 -12.65 -21.48 13.69
CA GLY A 80 -11.86 -20.83 12.66
C GLY A 80 -12.55 -19.61 12.09
N LYS A 81 -11.92 -19.02 11.10
CA LYS A 81 -12.44 -17.90 10.37
C LYS A 81 -12.15 -18.02 8.87
N ILE A 82 -13.06 -17.52 8.07
CA ILE A 82 -12.88 -17.35 6.62
C ILE A 82 -13.20 -15.92 6.24
N ILE A 83 -12.61 -15.45 5.18
CA ILE A 83 -12.91 -14.13 4.61
C ILE A 83 -14.25 -14.23 3.89
N GLU A 84 -15.23 -13.43 4.29
CA GLU A 84 -16.51 -13.28 3.60
C GLU A 84 -16.43 -12.20 2.52
N ASN A 85 -15.80 -11.08 2.84
CA ASN A 85 -15.73 -9.95 1.93
C ASN A 85 -14.45 -9.13 2.15
N VAL A 86 -13.88 -8.61 1.07
CA VAL A 86 -12.74 -7.71 1.10
C VAL A 86 -13.02 -6.55 0.13
N TYR A 87 -12.98 -5.34 0.62
CA TYR A 87 -13.16 -4.16 -0.22
C TYR A 87 -12.46 -2.93 0.35
N ILE A 88 -12.19 -1.98 -0.53
CA ILE A 88 -11.68 -0.66 -0.15
C ILE A 88 -12.88 0.24 0.12
N GLN A 89 -12.91 0.84 1.31
CA GLN A 89 -14.02 1.69 1.75
C GLN A 89 -14.09 3.02 0.98
N ASN A 90 -12.93 3.53 0.56
CA ASN A 90 -12.85 4.79 -0.16
C ASN A 90 -13.47 4.67 -1.57
N GLU A 91 -14.28 5.62 -1.95
CA GLU A 91 -14.69 5.79 -3.34
C GLU A 91 -13.48 6.18 -4.18
N MET A 92 -13.32 5.52 -5.31
CA MET A 92 -12.21 5.77 -6.24
C MET A 92 -12.74 6.12 -7.63
N THR A 93 -12.15 7.14 -8.23
CA THR A 93 -12.40 7.49 -9.61
C THR A 93 -11.11 7.48 -10.42
N ILE A 94 -11.17 6.96 -11.65
CA ILE A 94 -10.04 6.91 -12.58
C ILE A 94 -10.47 7.63 -13.85
N LYS A 95 -9.76 8.70 -14.21
CA LYS A 95 -10.04 9.49 -15.42
C LYS A 95 -8.83 9.59 -16.30
N LYS A 96 -8.99 9.30 -17.60
CA LYS A 96 -7.96 9.63 -18.59
C LYS A 96 -7.86 11.15 -18.71
N ASN A 97 -6.65 11.68 -18.57
CA ASN A 97 -6.42 13.11 -18.50
C ASN A 97 -5.12 13.54 -19.22
N LYS A 98 -5.05 14.82 -19.54
CA LYS A 98 -3.81 15.52 -19.90
C LYS A 98 -3.21 16.07 -18.61
N ILE A 99 -2.05 15.57 -18.23
CA ILE A 99 -1.39 15.87 -16.97
C ILE A 99 -0.20 16.77 -17.27
N SER A 100 -0.03 17.84 -16.49
CA SER A 100 1.14 18.70 -16.62
C SER A 100 2.41 17.92 -16.33
N VAL A 101 3.45 18.13 -17.11
CA VAL A 101 4.78 17.53 -16.85
C VAL A 101 5.43 18.06 -15.57
N ASP A 102 4.88 19.14 -15.00
CA ASP A 102 5.31 19.68 -13.72
C ASP A 102 4.67 18.96 -12.52
N ASP A 103 3.59 18.23 -12.77
CA ASP A 103 2.93 17.42 -11.74
C ASP A 103 3.69 16.11 -11.54
N ARG A 104 3.59 15.56 -10.33
CA ARG A 104 4.11 14.22 -10.07
C ARG A 104 3.28 13.20 -10.86
N ILE A 105 3.96 12.41 -11.69
CA ILE A 105 3.38 11.30 -12.45
C ILE A 105 4.15 10.04 -12.10
N PHE A 106 3.44 9.04 -11.56
CA PHE A 106 4.04 7.75 -11.28
C PHE A 106 4.15 6.93 -12.56
N THR A 107 5.36 6.44 -12.81
CA THR A 107 5.70 5.57 -13.94
C THR A 107 6.12 4.18 -13.49
N ASP A 108 6.16 3.96 -12.19
CA ASP A 108 6.63 2.75 -11.53
C ASP A 108 5.68 2.37 -10.39
N SER A 109 5.30 1.08 -10.35
CA SER A 109 4.33 0.55 -9.38
C SER A 109 4.92 0.42 -7.97
N ASP A 110 6.21 0.17 -7.83
CA ASP A 110 6.86 0.02 -6.52
C ASP A 110 6.91 1.36 -5.80
N LEU A 111 7.28 2.42 -6.53
CA LEU A 111 7.28 3.78 -5.99
C LEU A 111 5.87 4.24 -5.61
N LEU A 112 4.86 3.87 -6.41
CA LEU A 112 3.47 4.16 -6.09
C LEU A 112 2.98 3.34 -4.88
N SER A 113 3.38 2.07 -4.74
CA SER A 113 3.08 1.25 -3.56
C SER A 113 3.62 1.89 -2.28
N LYS A 114 4.85 2.39 -2.34
CA LYS A 114 5.46 3.14 -1.24
C LYS A 114 4.63 4.36 -0.86
N TYR A 115 4.19 5.15 -1.85
CA TYR A 115 3.35 6.32 -1.62
C TYR A 115 1.98 5.94 -1.05
N LEU A 116 1.33 4.88 -1.58
CA LEU A 116 0.03 4.40 -1.11
C LEU A 116 0.09 3.87 0.33
N LEU A 117 1.18 3.22 0.73
CA LEU A 117 1.31 2.64 2.07
C LEU A 117 1.74 3.66 3.12
N PHE A 118 2.65 4.58 2.79
CA PHE A 118 3.25 5.49 3.76
C PHE A 118 2.74 6.93 3.67
N GLY A 119 1.97 7.27 2.62
CA GLY A 119 1.46 8.63 2.38
C GLY A 119 2.53 9.64 1.94
N THR A 120 3.79 9.23 1.83
CA THR A 120 4.93 10.05 1.44
C THR A 120 5.98 9.22 0.72
N LEU A 121 6.80 9.88 -0.11
CA LEU A 121 8.03 9.32 -0.68
C LEU A 121 9.29 9.74 0.08
N ASP A 122 9.14 10.66 1.03
CA ASP A 122 10.26 11.15 1.81
C ASP A 122 10.79 10.02 2.72
N GLU A 123 12.07 10.06 2.95
CA GLU A 123 12.72 9.15 3.90
C GLU A 123 12.18 9.45 5.31
N GLN A 124 11.72 8.39 5.99
CA GLN A 124 11.22 8.48 7.34
C GLN A 124 12.32 8.11 8.35
N LYS A 125 12.16 6.96 9.00
CA LYS A 125 13.17 6.40 9.89
C LYS A 125 14.09 5.47 9.12
N THR A 126 15.38 5.44 9.46
CA THR A 126 16.33 4.52 8.87
C THR A 126 16.97 3.61 9.92
N TYR A 127 17.51 2.50 9.45
CA TYR A 127 18.27 1.55 10.24
C TYR A 127 19.57 1.19 9.54
N LYS A 128 20.67 1.21 10.29
CA LYS A 128 21.97 0.76 9.79
C LYS A 128 22.17 -0.72 10.13
N VAL A 129 22.19 -1.53 9.11
CA VAL A 129 22.31 -2.98 9.18
C VAL A 129 23.60 -3.40 9.92
N LYS A 130 23.47 -4.37 10.82
CA LYS A 130 24.55 -4.98 11.57
C LYS A 130 24.91 -6.36 10.99
N ALA A 131 26.05 -6.88 11.37
CA ALA A 131 26.45 -8.23 10.97
C ALA A 131 25.47 -9.27 11.54
N GLY A 132 24.95 -10.13 10.64
CA GLY A 132 24.01 -11.19 10.99
C GLY A 132 22.54 -10.79 10.95
N ASP A 133 22.21 -9.53 10.67
CA ASP A 133 20.82 -9.10 10.48
C ASP A 133 20.20 -9.77 9.23
N THR A 134 18.93 -10.14 9.36
CA THR A 134 18.08 -10.55 8.24
C THR A 134 16.92 -9.56 8.09
N ILE A 135 16.29 -9.53 6.91
CA ILE A 135 15.11 -8.68 6.64
C ILE A 135 14.02 -8.97 7.67
N GLU A 136 13.72 -10.24 7.94
CA GLU A 136 12.69 -10.65 8.90
C GLU A 136 12.97 -10.12 10.31
N GLN A 137 14.24 -10.25 10.77
CA GLN A 137 14.62 -9.78 12.10
C GLN A 137 14.59 -8.26 12.20
N VAL A 138 15.06 -7.55 11.18
CA VAL A 138 15.02 -6.08 11.15
C VAL A 138 13.58 -5.58 11.13
N ALA A 139 12.72 -6.17 10.30
CA ALA A 139 11.31 -5.84 10.25
C ALA A 139 10.63 -6.09 11.62
N TYR A 140 10.75 -7.29 12.16
CA TYR A 140 10.15 -7.69 13.44
C TYR A 140 10.60 -6.78 14.59
N ASN A 141 11.89 -6.52 14.72
CA ASN A 141 12.45 -5.69 15.79
C ASN A 141 11.99 -4.22 15.71
N ASN A 142 11.55 -3.78 14.53
CA ASN A 142 11.04 -2.42 14.29
C ASN A 142 9.52 -2.37 14.15
N LYS A 143 8.80 -3.47 14.46
CA LYS A 143 7.33 -3.58 14.42
C LYS A 143 6.76 -3.37 13.02
N LEU A 144 7.45 -3.85 12.00
CA LEU A 144 7.03 -3.90 10.62
C LEU A 144 6.75 -5.34 10.22
N SER A 145 5.81 -5.55 9.29
CA SER A 145 5.76 -6.78 8.53
C SER A 145 6.91 -6.85 7.53
N VAL A 146 7.19 -8.03 6.99
CA VAL A 146 8.16 -8.19 5.90
C VAL A 146 7.70 -7.41 4.66
N GLU A 147 6.42 -7.45 4.36
CA GLU A 147 5.81 -6.74 3.25
C GLU A 147 5.98 -5.21 3.38
N GLU A 148 5.73 -4.65 4.56
CA GLU A 148 5.99 -3.23 4.83
C GLU A 148 7.46 -2.88 4.62
N PHE A 149 8.37 -3.74 5.09
CA PHE A 149 9.81 -3.55 4.90
C PHE A 149 10.19 -3.56 3.41
N LEU A 150 9.68 -4.51 2.63
CA LEU A 150 9.97 -4.64 1.19
C LEU A 150 9.42 -3.44 0.40
N ILE A 151 8.22 -2.95 0.73
CA ILE A 151 7.66 -1.74 0.10
C ILE A 151 8.47 -0.49 0.46
N ALA A 152 9.01 -0.40 1.68
CA ALA A 152 9.88 0.71 2.09
C ALA A 152 11.24 0.68 1.39
N ASN A 153 11.72 -0.49 0.98
CA ASN A 153 13.06 -0.76 0.44
C ASN A 153 12.94 -1.53 -0.89
N THR A 154 12.58 -0.83 -1.94
CA THR A 154 12.25 -1.43 -3.26
C THR A 154 13.43 -2.09 -3.98
N GLU A 155 14.65 -1.94 -3.46
CA GLU A 155 15.82 -2.70 -3.90
C GLU A 155 15.79 -4.18 -3.52
N PHE A 156 14.90 -4.57 -2.59
CA PHE A 156 14.66 -5.96 -2.20
C PHE A 156 13.31 -6.44 -2.74
N ASN A 157 13.27 -7.69 -3.18
CA ASN A 157 12.06 -8.33 -3.71
C ASN A 157 11.61 -9.57 -2.92
N SER A 158 12.38 -9.97 -1.91
CA SER A 158 12.11 -11.14 -1.06
C SER A 158 12.78 -10.99 0.29
N SER A 159 12.20 -11.60 1.32
CA SER A 159 12.81 -11.71 2.65
C SER A 159 14.15 -12.48 2.65
N ASP A 160 14.38 -13.30 1.62
CA ASP A 160 15.64 -14.06 1.46
C ASP A 160 16.79 -13.21 0.94
N ASN A 161 16.54 -11.97 0.54
CA ASN A 161 17.61 -11.06 0.13
C ASN A 161 18.58 -10.79 1.29
N LEU A 162 19.87 -10.78 0.97
CA LEU A 162 20.91 -10.57 1.97
C LEU A 162 21.04 -9.09 2.31
N LEU A 163 21.14 -8.81 3.60
CA LEU A 163 21.52 -7.50 4.13
C LEU A 163 23.03 -7.47 4.40
N TYR A 164 23.68 -6.36 4.05
CA TYR A 164 25.11 -6.19 4.28
C TYR A 164 25.37 -5.23 5.44
N PRO A 165 26.31 -5.56 6.34
CA PRO A 165 26.67 -4.67 7.44
C PRO A 165 27.04 -3.28 6.96
N GLY A 166 26.44 -2.27 7.57
CA GLY A 166 26.62 -0.86 7.22
C GLY A 166 25.65 -0.33 6.17
N GLN A 167 24.92 -1.19 5.48
CA GLN A 167 23.82 -0.78 4.59
C GLN A 167 22.76 -0.02 5.40
N VAL A 168 22.16 0.99 4.79
CA VAL A 168 21.05 1.75 5.40
C VAL A 168 19.76 1.34 4.75
N VAL A 169 18.77 0.95 5.57
CA VAL A 169 17.44 0.57 5.12
C VAL A 169 16.38 1.48 5.73
N SER A 170 15.28 1.66 5.02
CA SER A 170 14.16 2.50 5.44
C SER A 170 13.19 1.72 6.34
N LEU A 171 12.69 2.38 7.39
CA LEU A 171 11.70 1.87 8.32
C LEU A 171 10.51 2.84 8.34
N GLY A 172 9.66 2.75 7.34
CA GLY A 172 8.46 3.59 7.23
C GLY A 172 7.40 3.21 8.27
N ALA A 173 6.61 4.19 8.73
CA ALA A 173 5.39 3.95 9.50
C ALA A 173 4.19 3.99 8.54
N ALA A 174 3.44 2.90 8.45
CA ALA A 174 2.31 2.80 7.54
C ALA A 174 1.24 3.87 7.84
N ARG A 175 0.86 4.61 6.81
CA ARG A 175 -0.28 5.55 6.77
C ARG A 175 -0.97 5.38 5.42
N PRO A 176 -1.75 4.30 5.24
CA PRO A 176 -2.31 3.96 3.94
C PRO A 176 -3.21 5.08 3.39
N ALA A 177 -3.12 5.31 2.09
CA ALA A 177 -3.95 6.28 1.37
C ALA A 177 -5.41 5.81 1.22
N PHE A 178 -5.72 4.59 1.64
CA PHE A 178 -7.06 4.00 1.58
C PHE A 178 -7.31 3.10 2.80
N LYS A 179 -8.57 2.87 3.09
CA LYS A 179 -9.02 1.99 4.17
C LYS A 179 -9.55 0.69 3.59
N LEU A 180 -8.88 -0.40 3.93
CA LEU A 180 -9.29 -1.75 3.58
C LEU A 180 -10.26 -2.27 4.65
N ILE A 181 -11.35 -2.88 4.20
CA ILE A 181 -12.30 -3.59 5.05
C ILE A 181 -12.21 -5.07 4.73
N GLU A 182 -11.99 -5.88 5.74
CA GLU A 182 -12.06 -7.34 5.70
C GLU A 182 -13.19 -7.78 6.63
N GLU A 183 -14.20 -8.42 6.06
CA GLU A 183 -15.29 -9.02 6.80
C GLU A 183 -15.02 -10.51 6.92
N GLU A 184 -14.96 -11.00 8.16
CA GLU A 184 -14.68 -12.40 8.45
C GLU A 184 -15.90 -13.09 9.05
N MET A 185 -16.23 -14.29 8.54
CA MET A 185 -17.10 -15.20 9.24
C MET A 185 -16.28 -15.99 10.27
N ILE A 186 -16.70 -15.90 11.51
CA ILE A 186 -16.10 -16.65 12.62
C ILE A 186 -17.10 -17.70 13.05
N ASP A 187 -16.70 -18.96 13.01
CA ASP A 187 -17.49 -20.07 13.56
C ASP A 187 -16.76 -20.68 14.76
N SER A 188 -17.53 -21.02 15.77
CA SER A 188 -17.03 -21.67 16.98
C SER A 188 -18.00 -22.77 17.35
N THR A 189 -17.56 -24.02 17.22
CA THR A 189 -18.27 -25.20 17.67
C THR A 189 -18.03 -25.48 19.16
N ALA A 190 -17.56 -24.50 19.94
CA ALA A 190 -17.37 -24.65 21.37
C ALA A 190 -18.69 -25.13 22.02
N LYS A 191 -18.73 -26.40 22.35
CA LYS A 191 -19.81 -26.98 23.16
C LYS A 191 -19.62 -26.46 24.58
N PHE A 192 -20.49 -25.59 25.04
CA PHE A 192 -20.61 -25.30 26.45
C PHE A 192 -21.13 -26.57 27.13
N VAL A 193 -20.26 -27.26 27.85
CA VAL A 193 -20.67 -28.33 28.77
C VAL A 193 -21.05 -27.63 30.08
N PHE A 194 -22.32 -27.64 30.39
CA PHE A 194 -22.87 -27.16 31.66
C PHE A 194 -22.66 -28.23 32.73
#